data_8de7a19c23174ce7e14f5c06d2b64c26
#
_entry.id   8de7a19c23174ce7e14f5c06d2b64c26
#
_cell.length_a   1.000
_cell.length_b   1.000
_cell.length_c   1.000
_cell.angle_alpha   90.00
_cell.angle_beta   90.00
_cell.angle_gamma   90.00
#
_symmetry.space_group_name_H-M   'P 1'
#
loop_
_entity.id
_entity.type
_entity.pdbx_description
1 polymer ?
#
loop_
_entity_poly.entity_id
_entity_poly.type
_entity_poly.pdbx_seq_one_letter_code
_entity_poly.pdbx_strand_id
1 'polypeptide(L)'
;MEVKLVGLTKEFDERGKKKKGEPVKKVVAVDHIDINIPDGKLIGLLGPSGCGKSTTLYMIAGLHKPTDGHIYFGERDVTNLPPEKRGIGLVFQNYALYPHLTVAENLMFPLESRGEKKATAYPKALEMAKLVGIEELMDRKPGQMSGGQQQRVAIARALVKMPEVLLLDEPLSNLDARLRLQTREEIKRIQKTTGITTIFVTHDQEEAMSISDQIVVMNYGVVQQIGVPQDVYNEPVN
;
A
#
# COMPACT_ATOMS: atom_id res chain seq x y z
N MET A 1 6.03 4.99 -12.29
CA MET A 1 5.79 3.63 -12.88
C MET A 1 4.29 3.42 -13.03
N GLU A 2 3.79 3.23 -14.27
CA GLU A 2 2.39 2.84 -14.51
C GLU A 2 2.10 1.43 -13.99
N VAL A 3 0.90 1.21 -13.41
CA VAL A 3 0.47 -0.13 -12.97
C VAL A 3 -0.85 -0.48 -13.65
N LYS A 4 -0.89 -1.64 -14.32
CA LYS A 4 -2.11 -2.14 -14.99
C LYS A 4 -2.53 -3.46 -14.39
N LEU A 5 -3.81 -3.56 -14.05
CA LEU A 5 -4.48 -4.80 -13.67
C LEU A 5 -5.40 -5.18 -14.81
N VAL A 6 -5.31 -6.40 -15.31
CA VAL A 6 -6.08 -6.89 -16.47
C VAL A 6 -6.79 -8.17 -16.10
N GLY A 7 -8.13 -8.13 -16.06
CA GLY A 7 -8.99 -9.27 -15.69
C GLY A 7 -8.65 -9.90 -14.35
N LEU A 8 -8.14 -9.08 -13.41
CA LEU A 8 -7.53 -9.59 -12.18
C LEU A 8 -8.58 -10.24 -11.27
N THR A 9 -8.37 -11.51 -10.94
CA THR A 9 -9.31 -12.32 -10.15
C THR A 9 -8.60 -12.99 -8.99
N LYS A 10 -9.27 -13.03 -7.83
CA LYS A 10 -8.81 -13.77 -6.66
C LYS A 10 -9.92 -14.54 -6.00
N GLU A 11 -9.74 -15.84 -5.95
CA GLU A 11 -10.58 -16.77 -5.20
C GLU A 11 -9.80 -17.31 -3.99
N PHE A 12 -10.51 -17.51 -2.90
CA PHE A 12 -10.01 -18.20 -1.71
C PHE A 12 -10.90 -19.41 -1.41
N ASP A 13 -10.31 -20.46 -0.88
CA ASP A 13 -11.06 -21.58 -0.34
C ASP A 13 -11.86 -21.11 0.90
N GLU A 14 -13.15 -21.44 0.95
CA GLU A 14 -13.99 -21.13 2.12
C GLU A 14 -13.42 -21.85 3.36
N ARG A 15 -13.16 -21.07 4.44
CA ARG A 15 -12.69 -21.61 5.71
C ARG A 15 -13.83 -22.35 6.42
N GLY A 16 -13.90 -23.68 6.33
CA GLY A 16 -14.86 -24.52 7.02
C GLY A 16 -14.30 -25.90 7.35
N LYS A 17 -14.97 -26.64 8.25
CA LYS A 17 -14.60 -28.04 8.52
C LYS A 17 -14.89 -28.87 7.25
N LYS A 18 -13.82 -29.29 6.57
CA LYS A 18 -13.92 -30.18 5.40
C LYS A 18 -14.60 -31.50 5.83
N LYS A 19 -15.77 -31.79 5.28
CA LYS A 19 -16.26 -33.18 5.26
C LYS A 19 -15.53 -33.90 4.14
N LYS A 20 -15.06 -35.11 4.44
CA LYS A 20 -14.28 -35.92 3.50
C LYS A 20 -15.17 -36.24 2.26
N GLY A 21 -14.79 -35.66 1.09
CA GLY A 21 -15.50 -35.88 -0.19
C GLY A 21 -16.41 -34.76 -0.71
N GLU A 22 -16.55 -33.62 0.02
CA GLU A 22 -17.28 -32.46 -0.51
C GLU A 22 -16.33 -31.53 -1.30
N PRO A 23 -16.79 -30.94 -2.45
CA PRO A 23 -16.00 -29.94 -3.18
C PRO A 23 -15.77 -28.72 -2.29
N VAL A 24 -14.56 -28.16 -2.35
CA VAL A 24 -14.21 -26.94 -1.61
C VAL A 24 -14.98 -25.77 -2.20
N LYS A 25 -15.83 -25.13 -1.39
CA LYS A 25 -16.54 -23.93 -1.78
C LYS A 25 -15.53 -22.79 -1.88
N LYS A 26 -15.56 -22.03 -2.96
CA LYS A 26 -14.68 -20.89 -3.20
C LYS A 26 -15.41 -19.59 -2.93
N VAL A 27 -14.70 -18.62 -2.38
CA VAL A 27 -15.16 -17.25 -2.19
C VAL A 27 -14.37 -16.37 -3.12
N VAL A 28 -15.06 -15.69 -4.03
CA VAL A 28 -14.44 -14.69 -4.93
C VAL A 28 -14.26 -13.41 -4.15
N ALA A 29 -13.01 -13.03 -3.88
CA ALA A 29 -12.66 -11.81 -3.17
C ALA A 29 -12.42 -10.62 -4.12
N VAL A 30 -11.96 -10.90 -5.34
CA VAL A 30 -11.77 -9.94 -6.43
C VAL A 30 -12.20 -10.64 -7.71
N ASP A 31 -13.04 -9.99 -8.51
CA ASP A 31 -13.69 -10.56 -9.67
C ASP A 31 -13.45 -9.75 -10.93
N HIS A 32 -12.56 -10.24 -11.80
CA HIS A 32 -12.27 -9.72 -13.16
C HIS A 32 -12.09 -8.20 -13.23
N ILE A 33 -11.32 -7.61 -12.30
CA ILE A 33 -11.13 -6.16 -12.29
C ILE A 33 -10.06 -5.72 -13.29
N ASP A 34 -10.38 -4.61 -13.99
CA ASP A 34 -9.47 -3.87 -14.86
C ASP A 34 -9.24 -2.48 -14.28
N ILE A 35 -7.99 -2.16 -13.96
CA ILE A 35 -7.60 -0.86 -13.39
C ILE A 35 -6.31 -0.40 -14.06
N ASN A 36 -6.31 0.84 -14.55
CA ASN A 36 -5.11 1.51 -15.00
C ASN A 36 -4.72 2.62 -14.01
N ILE A 37 -3.53 2.51 -13.45
CA ILE A 37 -2.95 3.45 -12.48
C ILE A 37 -1.83 4.20 -13.18
N PRO A 38 -2.02 5.49 -13.54
CA PRO A 38 -1.02 6.27 -14.26
C PRO A 38 0.26 6.48 -13.45
N ASP A 39 1.37 6.65 -14.16
CA ASP A 39 2.67 6.95 -13.55
C ASP A 39 2.63 8.21 -12.67
N GLY A 40 3.26 8.16 -11.53
CA GLY A 40 3.41 9.29 -10.61
C GLY A 40 2.10 9.79 -9.99
N LYS A 41 1.03 8.99 -9.99
CA LYS A 41 -0.27 9.35 -9.41
C LYS A 41 -0.51 8.68 -8.06
N LEU A 42 -1.34 9.33 -7.24
CA LEU A 42 -1.82 8.81 -5.96
C LEU A 42 -3.27 8.34 -6.13
N ILE A 43 -3.46 7.03 -6.06
CA ILE A 43 -4.76 6.38 -6.31
C ILE A 43 -5.32 5.81 -5.01
N GLY A 44 -6.57 6.17 -4.70
CA GLY A 44 -7.30 5.62 -3.57
C GLY A 44 -8.19 4.44 -3.98
N LEU A 45 -8.01 3.28 -3.37
CA LEU A 45 -8.98 2.18 -3.43
C LEU A 45 -9.99 2.36 -2.30
N LEU A 46 -11.21 2.79 -2.64
CA LEU A 46 -12.28 3.11 -1.69
C LEU A 46 -13.37 2.03 -1.71
N GLY A 47 -13.94 1.72 -0.57
CA GLY A 47 -15.10 0.83 -0.47
C GLY A 47 -15.28 0.24 0.93
N PRO A 48 -16.38 -0.48 1.18
CA PRO A 48 -16.67 -1.07 2.48
C PRO A 48 -15.67 -2.15 2.87
N SER A 49 -15.61 -2.50 4.15
CA SER A 49 -14.76 -3.60 4.63
C SER A 49 -15.14 -4.92 3.94
N GLY A 50 -14.13 -5.68 3.53
CA GLY A 50 -14.33 -6.98 2.86
C GLY A 50 -14.63 -6.91 1.36
N CYS A 51 -14.67 -5.71 0.72
CA CYS A 51 -14.96 -5.60 -0.72
C CYS A 51 -13.78 -5.91 -1.66
N GLY A 52 -12.62 -6.37 -1.16
CA GLY A 52 -11.49 -6.80 -2.00
C GLY A 52 -10.31 -5.85 -2.10
N LYS A 53 -10.34 -4.64 -1.50
CA LYS A 53 -9.27 -3.61 -1.61
C LYS A 53 -7.88 -4.10 -1.17
N SER A 54 -7.75 -4.56 0.07
CA SER A 54 -6.46 -5.08 0.59
C SER A 54 -6.03 -6.33 -0.15
N THR A 55 -6.97 -7.17 -0.60
CA THR A 55 -6.67 -8.33 -1.46
C THR A 55 -6.04 -7.88 -2.78
N THR A 56 -6.61 -6.86 -3.42
CA THR A 56 -6.07 -6.26 -4.66
C THR A 56 -4.68 -5.67 -4.39
N LEU A 57 -4.53 -4.90 -3.31
CA LEU A 57 -3.23 -4.34 -2.91
C LEU A 57 -2.17 -5.43 -2.71
N TYR A 58 -2.53 -6.53 -2.04
CA TYR A 58 -1.61 -7.65 -1.78
C TYR A 58 -1.30 -8.48 -3.03
N MET A 59 -2.20 -8.51 -4.01
CA MET A 59 -1.88 -9.08 -5.32
C MET A 59 -0.87 -8.21 -6.07
N ILE A 60 -1.03 -6.88 -6.05
CA ILE A 60 -0.05 -5.94 -6.61
C ILE A 60 1.30 -6.09 -5.90
N ALA A 61 1.30 -6.25 -4.59
CA ALA A 61 2.50 -6.49 -3.79
C ALA A 61 3.18 -7.85 -4.06
N GLY A 62 2.47 -8.82 -4.64
CA GLY A 62 2.96 -10.19 -4.84
C GLY A 62 2.84 -11.09 -3.61
N LEU A 63 2.16 -10.63 -2.56
CA LEU A 63 1.87 -11.42 -1.36
C LEU A 63 0.74 -12.43 -1.60
N HIS A 64 -0.18 -12.10 -2.49
CA HIS A 64 -1.20 -13.02 -2.97
C HIS A 64 -1.01 -13.26 -4.46
N LYS A 65 -0.94 -14.54 -4.87
CA LYS A 65 -0.96 -14.89 -6.28
C LYS A 65 -2.40 -14.76 -6.79
N PRO A 66 -2.63 -14.06 -7.92
CA PRO A 66 -3.92 -14.05 -8.59
C PRO A 66 -4.38 -15.48 -8.94
N THR A 67 -5.70 -15.69 -8.96
CA THR A 67 -6.30 -16.92 -9.49
C THR A 67 -6.35 -16.85 -11.01
N ASP A 68 -6.64 -15.65 -11.55
CA ASP A 68 -6.63 -15.36 -12.98
C ASP A 68 -6.28 -13.89 -13.22
N GLY A 69 -5.98 -13.54 -14.48
CA GLY A 69 -5.60 -12.18 -14.88
C GLY A 69 -4.13 -11.85 -14.68
N HIS A 70 -3.77 -10.61 -15.02
CA HIS A 70 -2.38 -10.16 -15.07
C HIS A 70 -2.17 -8.83 -14.36
N ILE A 71 -0.93 -8.62 -13.89
CA ILE A 71 -0.45 -7.38 -13.27
C ILE A 71 0.80 -6.94 -14.02
N TYR A 72 0.78 -5.70 -14.54
CA TYR A 72 1.90 -5.11 -15.25
C TYR A 72 2.43 -3.88 -14.52
N PHE A 73 3.76 -3.73 -14.50
CA PHE A 73 4.45 -2.50 -14.13
C PHE A 73 5.12 -1.96 -15.40
N GLY A 74 4.54 -0.90 -15.99
CA GLY A 74 4.80 -0.51 -17.36
C GLY A 74 4.50 -1.65 -18.33
N GLU A 75 5.51 -2.10 -19.07
CA GLU A 75 5.39 -3.22 -20.00
C GLU A 75 5.76 -4.59 -19.36
N ARG A 76 6.27 -4.57 -18.13
CA ARG A 76 6.75 -5.77 -17.44
C ARG A 76 5.62 -6.51 -16.75
N ASP A 77 5.33 -7.76 -17.16
CA ASP A 77 4.44 -8.65 -16.42
C ASP A 77 5.10 -9.07 -15.09
N VAL A 78 4.48 -8.68 -13.98
CA VAL A 78 4.94 -8.99 -12.62
C VAL A 78 4.04 -10.01 -11.93
N THR A 79 3.05 -10.55 -12.59
CA THR A 79 2.00 -11.43 -12.04
C THR A 79 2.58 -12.57 -11.20
N ASN A 80 3.62 -13.23 -11.70
CA ASN A 80 4.25 -14.39 -11.07
C ASN A 80 5.56 -14.03 -10.32
N LEU A 81 5.95 -12.76 -10.28
CA LEU A 81 7.14 -12.34 -9.54
C LEU A 81 6.86 -12.27 -8.04
N PRO A 82 7.77 -12.76 -7.20
CA PRO A 82 7.66 -12.60 -5.75
C PRO A 82 7.89 -11.13 -5.34
N PRO A 83 7.43 -10.72 -4.14
CA PRO A 83 7.46 -9.31 -3.70
C PRO A 83 8.83 -8.63 -3.81
N GLU A 84 9.89 -9.33 -3.44
CA GLU A 84 11.26 -8.80 -3.44
C GLU A 84 11.79 -8.46 -4.85
N LYS A 85 11.18 -9.00 -5.90
CA LYS A 85 11.54 -8.75 -7.31
C LYS A 85 10.63 -7.75 -8.01
N ARG A 86 9.59 -7.23 -7.34
CA ARG A 86 8.63 -6.29 -7.94
C ARG A 86 9.05 -4.83 -7.85
N GLY A 87 10.02 -4.49 -6.99
CA GLY A 87 10.44 -3.09 -6.79
C GLY A 87 9.41 -2.25 -6.06
N ILE A 88 8.66 -2.85 -5.13
CA ILE A 88 7.61 -2.17 -4.36
C ILE A 88 8.07 -1.79 -2.96
N GLY A 89 7.44 -0.73 -2.40
CA GLY A 89 7.39 -0.43 -0.98
C GLY A 89 5.99 -0.71 -0.45
N LEU A 90 5.87 -1.40 0.69
CA LEU A 90 4.58 -1.72 1.30
C LEU A 90 4.56 -1.26 2.76
N VAL A 91 3.50 -0.55 3.12
CA VAL A 91 3.16 -0.17 4.49
C VAL A 91 1.88 -0.90 4.87
N PHE A 92 1.95 -1.72 5.90
CA PHE A 92 0.81 -2.45 6.46
C PHE A 92 0.01 -1.56 7.42
N GLN A 93 -1.25 -1.89 7.65
CA GLN A 93 -2.15 -1.20 8.57
C GLN A 93 -1.59 -1.07 9.99
N ASN A 94 -0.86 -2.07 10.48
CA ASN A 94 -0.21 -2.08 11.80
C ASN A 94 1.24 -1.58 11.75
N TYR A 95 1.63 -0.91 10.64
CA TYR A 95 2.98 -0.40 10.36
C TYR A 95 4.07 -1.48 10.27
N ALA A 96 3.90 -2.64 10.89
CA ALA A 96 4.81 -3.79 10.91
C ALA A 96 6.28 -3.43 11.22
N LEU A 97 6.50 -2.45 12.12
CA LEU A 97 7.84 -2.08 12.58
C LEU A 97 8.45 -3.19 13.42
N TYR A 98 9.76 -3.34 13.35
CA TYR A 98 10.50 -4.24 14.22
C TYR A 98 10.65 -3.60 15.62
N PRO A 99 9.93 -4.08 16.65
CA PRO A 99 9.79 -3.36 17.92
C PRO A 99 11.09 -3.33 18.75
N HIS A 100 11.99 -4.26 18.52
CA HIS A 100 13.28 -4.37 19.19
C HIS A 100 14.39 -3.53 18.55
N LEU A 101 14.19 -3.08 17.29
CA LEU A 101 15.12 -2.24 16.53
C LEU A 101 14.80 -0.76 16.75
N THR A 102 15.83 0.09 16.68
CA THR A 102 15.69 1.55 16.63
C THR A 102 15.07 2.00 15.29
N VAL A 103 14.73 3.27 15.17
CA VAL A 103 14.30 3.87 13.87
C VAL A 103 15.40 3.69 12.83
N ALA A 104 16.64 4.03 13.14
CA ALA A 104 17.77 3.86 12.23
C ALA A 104 17.89 2.42 11.72
N GLU A 105 17.83 1.46 12.64
CA GLU A 105 17.90 0.04 12.29
C GLU A 105 16.68 -0.43 11.48
N ASN A 106 15.46 0.02 11.80
CA ASN A 106 14.27 -0.26 11.00
C ASN A 106 14.41 0.25 9.56
N LEU A 107 14.99 1.45 9.36
CA LEU A 107 15.20 2.02 8.04
C LEU A 107 16.34 1.34 7.28
N MET A 108 17.40 0.94 7.97
CA MET A 108 18.55 0.26 7.34
C MET A 108 18.25 -1.19 6.99
N PHE A 109 17.38 -1.86 7.74
CA PHE A 109 17.11 -3.30 7.58
C PHE A 109 16.83 -3.73 6.11
N PRO A 110 15.99 -3.02 5.33
CA PRO A 110 15.75 -3.37 3.93
C PRO A 110 16.99 -3.26 3.03
N LEU A 111 17.95 -2.42 3.36
CA LEU A 111 19.20 -2.25 2.62
C LEU A 111 20.22 -3.33 3.02
N GLU A 112 20.36 -3.57 4.33
CA GLU A 112 21.25 -4.60 4.87
C GLU A 112 20.82 -6.01 4.41
N SER A 113 19.52 -6.27 4.31
CA SER A 113 18.99 -7.54 3.77
C SER A 113 19.34 -7.79 2.29
N ARG A 114 19.72 -6.73 1.56
CA ARG A 114 20.28 -6.79 0.19
C ARG A 114 21.81 -6.84 0.15
N GLY A 115 22.47 -6.93 1.31
CA GLY A 115 23.92 -7.00 1.42
C GLY A 115 24.63 -5.65 1.52
N GLU A 116 23.90 -4.52 1.66
CA GLU A 116 24.53 -3.23 1.89
C GLU A 116 25.16 -3.17 3.30
N LYS A 117 26.36 -2.59 3.37
CA LYS A 117 27.04 -2.39 4.65
C LYS A 117 26.38 -1.24 5.43
N LYS A 118 26.38 -1.30 6.76
CA LYS A 118 25.83 -0.26 7.65
C LYS A 118 26.35 1.14 7.33
N ALA A 119 27.63 1.27 6.98
CA ALA A 119 28.25 2.54 6.62
C ALA A 119 27.64 3.21 5.36
N THR A 120 27.10 2.41 4.43
CA THR A 120 26.43 2.90 3.22
C THR A 120 24.91 2.99 3.40
N ALA A 121 24.32 2.14 4.24
CA ALA A 121 22.89 2.14 4.51
C ALA A 121 22.45 3.32 5.40
N TYR A 122 23.26 3.70 6.40
CA TYR A 122 22.90 4.76 7.35
C TYR A 122 22.67 6.14 6.69
N PRO A 123 23.51 6.63 5.78
CA PRO A 123 23.24 7.91 5.08
C PRO A 123 21.91 7.91 4.33
N LYS A 124 21.57 6.79 3.64
CA LYS A 124 20.28 6.63 2.94
C LYS A 124 19.10 6.62 3.91
N ALA A 125 19.25 5.92 5.03
CA ALA A 125 18.24 5.89 6.09
C ALA A 125 18.01 7.28 6.68
N LEU A 126 19.09 8.06 6.92
CA LEU A 126 18.99 9.43 7.43
C LEU A 126 18.33 10.37 6.41
N GLU A 127 18.62 10.22 5.12
CA GLU A 127 17.96 10.99 4.05
C GLU A 127 16.45 10.74 4.05
N MET A 128 16.01 9.49 4.13
CA MET A 128 14.60 9.15 4.22
C MET A 128 13.96 9.63 5.52
N ALA A 129 14.69 9.58 6.64
CA ALA A 129 14.23 10.13 7.91
C ALA A 129 13.97 11.64 7.82
N LYS A 130 14.86 12.39 7.16
CA LYS A 130 14.68 13.83 6.89
C LYS A 130 13.50 14.11 5.97
N LEU A 131 13.29 13.29 4.93
CA LEU A 131 12.16 13.41 4.00
C LEU A 131 10.82 13.37 4.73
N VAL A 132 10.69 12.51 5.74
CA VAL A 132 9.45 12.35 6.52
C VAL A 132 9.49 13.07 7.88
N GLY A 133 10.53 13.85 8.19
CA GLY A 133 10.65 14.67 9.40
C GLY A 133 10.73 13.86 10.70
N ILE A 134 11.59 12.84 10.73
CA ILE A 134 11.83 11.99 11.92
C ILE A 134 13.31 11.78 12.23
N GLU A 135 14.20 12.62 11.69
CA GLU A 135 15.65 12.52 11.88
C GLU A 135 16.07 12.57 13.35
N GLU A 136 15.31 13.27 14.18
CA GLU A 136 15.57 13.37 15.63
C GLU A 136 15.18 12.09 16.39
N LEU A 137 14.48 11.15 15.73
CA LEU A 137 13.99 9.94 16.34
C LEU A 137 14.84 8.71 16.02
N MET A 138 15.95 8.86 15.31
CA MET A 138 16.77 7.75 14.79
C MET A 138 17.19 6.72 15.85
N ASP A 139 17.43 7.17 17.08
CA ASP A 139 17.86 6.30 18.20
C ASP A 139 16.70 5.75 19.03
N ARG A 140 15.46 6.16 18.75
CA ARG A 140 14.27 5.67 19.47
C ARG A 140 13.79 4.33 18.93
N LYS A 141 13.10 3.57 19.80
CA LYS A 141 12.38 2.35 19.40
C LYS A 141 10.90 2.62 19.16
N PRO A 142 10.19 1.79 18.38
CA PRO A 142 8.77 1.96 18.07
C PRO A 142 7.88 2.24 19.29
N GLY A 143 8.07 1.51 20.40
CA GLY A 143 7.29 1.70 21.62
C GLY A 143 7.47 3.06 22.33
N GLN A 144 8.42 3.89 21.90
CA GLN A 144 8.69 5.22 22.43
C GLN A 144 8.12 6.34 21.54
N MET A 145 7.30 5.99 20.53
CA MET A 145 6.79 6.90 19.53
C MET A 145 5.27 6.90 19.46
N SER A 146 4.70 8.05 19.06
CA SER A 146 3.27 8.14 18.74
C SER A 146 2.93 7.33 17.47
N GLY A 147 1.64 7.01 17.27
CA GLY A 147 1.17 6.31 16.08
C GLY A 147 1.59 6.98 14.77
N GLY A 148 1.46 8.31 14.68
CA GLY A 148 1.90 9.06 13.49
C GLY A 148 3.41 9.03 13.27
N GLN A 149 4.22 9.05 14.34
CA GLN A 149 5.67 8.87 14.23
C GLN A 149 6.01 7.46 13.73
N GLN A 150 5.37 6.43 14.26
CA GLN A 150 5.54 5.04 13.80
C GLN A 150 5.18 4.88 12.33
N GLN A 151 4.09 5.52 11.90
CA GLN A 151 3.67 5.51 10.49
C GLN A 151 4.71 6.16 9.59
N ARG A 152 5.26 7.32 9.96
CA ARG A 152 6.33 7.98 9.19
C ARG A 152 7.57 7.09 9.08
N VAL A 153 7.93 6.38 10.15
CA VAL A 153 9.01 5.38 10.10
C VAL A 153 8.68 4.26 9.12
N ALA A 154 7.45 3.77 9.10
CA ALA A 154 7.03 2.70 8.17
C ALA A 154 7.07 3.18 6.71
N ILE A 155 6.63 4.41 6.43
CA ILE A 155 6.73 5.03 5.09
C ILE A 155 8.19 5.20 4.69
N ALA A 156 9.04 5.76 5.56
CA ALA A 156 10.47 5.93 5.29
C ALA A 156 11.16 4.60 5.03
N ARG A 157 10.83 3.55 5.79
CA ARG A 157 11.34 2.19 5.58
C ARG A 157 10.91 1.61 4.24
N ALA A 158 9.67 1.87 3.80
CA ALA A 158 9.19 1.43 2.50
C ALA A 158 9.91 2.16 1.36
N LEU A 159 10.22 3.46 1.54
CA LEU A 159 10.87 4.31 0.54
C LEU A 159 12.39 4.14 0.45
N VAL A 160 13.07 3.67 1.51
CA VAL A 160 14.55 3.67 1.58
C VAL A 160 15.23 2.89 0.44
N LYS A 161 14.52 1.94 -0.17
CA LYS A 161 14.99 1.20 -1.35
C LYS A 161 14.67 1.88 -2.67
N MET A 162 14.11 3.08 -2.66
CA MET A 162 13.64 3.81 -3.84
C MET A 162 12.74 2.94 -4.73
N PRO A 163 11.56 2.50 -4.21
CA PRO A 163 10.68 1.61 -4.95
C PRO A 163 10.04 2.31 -6.16
N GLU A 164 9.60 1.53 -7.13
CA GLU A 164 8.87 2.00 -8.31
C GLU A 164 7.40 2.34 -7.98
N VAL A 165 6.82 1.60 -7.01
CA VAL A 165 5.44 1.75 -6.55
C VAL A 165 5.38 1.68 -5.02
N LEU A 166 4.63 2.59 -4.41
CA LEU A 166 4.35 2.61 -2.98
C LEU A 166 2.92 2.14 -2.72
N LEU A 167 2.77 1.16 -1.85
CA LEU A 167 1.50 0.56 -1.46
C LEU A 167 1.22 0.83 0.02
N LEU A 168 0.04 1.37 0.34
CA LEU A 168 -0.34 1.74 1.70
C LEU A 168 -1.68 1.06 2.05
N ASP A 169 -1.66 0.12 2.99
CA ASP A 169 -2.86 -0.59 3.44
C ASP A 169 -3.45 0.10 4.68
N GLU A 170 -4.57 0.80 4.51
CA GLU A 170 -5.28 1.58 5.53
C GLU A 170 -4.34 2.44 6.42
N PRO A 171 -3.49 3.29 5.82
CA PRO A 171 -2.40 3.93 6.54
C PRO A 171 -2.87 4.87 7.67
N LEU A 172 -4.13 5.29 7.68
CA LEU A 172 -4.65 6.31 8.60
C LEU A 172 -5.62 5.75 9.66
N SER A 173 -5.96 4.46 9.58
CA SER A 173 -7.00 3.84 10.41
C SER A 173 -6.71 3.84 11.92
N ASN A 174 -5.44 3.80 12.31
CA ASN A 174 -5.00 3.71 13.71
C ASN A 174 -4.65 5.07 14.34
N LEU A 175 -5.06 6.18 13.70
CA LEU A 175 -4.74 7.54 14.14
C LEU A 175 -6.00 8.26 14.65
N ASP A 176 -5.79 9.14 15.64
CA ASP A 176 -6.83 10.10 16.04
C ASP A 176 -7.11 11.12 14.93
N ALA A 177 -8.26 11.83 15.02
CA ALA A 177 -8.74 12.71 13.96
C ALA A 177 -7.72 13.82 13.59
N ARG A 178 -7.05 14.42 14.58
CA ARG A 178 -6.08 15.49 14.35
C ARG A 178 -4.84 14.96 13.63
N LEU A 179 -4.32 13.84 14.10
CA LEU A 179 -3.12 13.21 13.54
C LEU A 179 -3.39 12.66 12.14
N ARG A 180 -4.61 12.18 11.90
CA ARG A 180 -5.08 11.71 10.59
C ARG A 180 -5.02 12.83 9.54
N LEU A 181 -5.52 14.03 9.86
CA LEU A 181 -5.44 15.19 8.95
C LEU A 181 -3.98 15.54 8.60
N GLN A 182 -3.11 15.63 9.60
CA GLN A 182 -1.70 15.94 9.38
C GLN A 182 -1.01 14.89 8.51
N THR A 183 -1.32 13.62 8.74
CA THR A 183 -0.71 12.51 8.01
C THR A 183 -1.22 12.41 6.56
N ARG A 184 -2.48 12.77 6.30
CA ARG A 184 -3.01 12.92 4.92
C ARG A 184 -2.14 13.88 4.10
N GLU A 185 -1.94 15.09 4.62
CA GLU A 185 -1.12 16.12 3.96
C GLU A 185 0.32 15.64 3.75
N GLU A 186 0.85 14.91 4.70
CA GLU A 186 2.19 14.38 4.62
C GLU A 186 2.36 13.29 3.56
N ILE A 187 1.43 12.34 3.48
CA ILE A 187 1.43 11.32 2.41
C ILE A 187 1.38 12.01 1.04
N LYS A 188 0.51 12.99 0.86
CA LYS A 188 0.39 13.76 -0.38
C LYS A 188 1.68 14.53 -0.70
N ARG A 189 2.30 15.16 0.31
CA ARG A 189 3.58 15.86 0.17
C ARG A 189 4.71 14.92 -0.24
N ILE A 190 4.84 13.78 0.44
CA ILE A 190 5.87 12.76 0.14
C ILE A 190 5.68 12.26 -1.29
N GLN A 191 4.47 11.90 -1.68
CA GLN A 191 4.17 11.44 -3.03
C GLN A 191 4.52 12.50 -4.09
N LYS A 192 4.14 13.76 -3.89
CA LYS A 192 4.49 14.86 -4.80
C LYS A 192 5.99 15.11 -4.89
N THR A 193 6.70 15.03 -3.76
CA THR A 193 8.15 15.26 -3.70
C THR A 193 8.92 14.13 -4.39
N THR A 194 8.46 12.89 -4.25
CA THR A 194 9.13 11.72 -4.81
C THR A 194 8.67 11.38 -6.22
N GLY A 195 7.49 11.84 -6.65
CA GLY A 195 6.85 11.47 -7.90
C GLY A 195 6.51 9.98 -8.01
N ILE A 196 6.52 9.23 -6.90
CA ILE A 196 6.29 7.80 -6.90
C ILE A 196 4.81 7.47 -7.11
N THR A 197 4.52 6.48 -7.95
CA THR A 197 3.16 5.94 -8.09
C THR A 197 2.74 5.33 -6.76
N THR A 198 1.65 5.82 -6.20
CA THR A 198 1.19 5.43 -4.86
C THR A 198 -0.24 4.90 -4.93
N ILE A 199 -0.48 3.76 -4.31
CA ILE A 199 -1.81 3.16 -4.17
C ILE A 199 -2.09 3.01 -2.69
N PHE A 200 -3.21 3.56 -2.22
CA PHE A 200 -3.61 3.37 -0.84
C PHE A 200 -5.04 2.84 -0.73
N VAL A 201 -5.26 2.05 0.30
CA VAL A 201 -6.56 1.47 0.65
C VAL A 201 -7.18 2.30 1.77
N THR A 202 -8.44 2.63 1.64
CA THR A 202 -9.24 3.24 2.71
C THR A 202 -10.71 2.84 2.62
N HIS A 203 -11.41 2.92 3.72
CA HIS A 203 -12.87 2.87 3.81
C HIS A 203 -13.47 4.25 4.12
N ASP A 204 -12.64 5.26 4.31
CA ASP A 204 -13.02 6.64 4.63
C ASP A 204 -13.06 7.49 3.35
N GLN A 205 -14.26 8.03 3.06
CA GLN A 205 -14.48 8.85 1.86
C GLN A 205 -13.70 10.17 1.93
N GLU A 206 -13.59 10.80 3.10
CA GLU A 206 -12.85 12.05 3.24
C GLU A 206 -11.36 11.85 2.97
N GLU A 207 -10.81 10.70 3.38
CA GLU A 207 -9.43 10.35 3.06
C GLU A 207 -9.24 10.23 1.55
N ALA A 208 -10.06 9.41 0.89
CA ALA A 208 -9.98 9.21 -0.54
C ALA A 208 -10.11 10.52 -1.32
N MET A 209 -11.12 11.34 -0.97
CA MET A 209 -11.42 12.60 -1.65
C MET A 209 -10.32 13.66 -1.48
N SER A 210 -9.66 13.71 -0.30
CA SER A 210 -8.73 14.80 0.03
C SER A 210 -7.34 14.62 -0.59
N ILE A 211 -6.87 13.38 -0.76
CA ILE A 211 -5.48 13.16 -1.18
C ILE A 211 -5.31 12.51 -2.55
N SER A 212 -6.31 11.80 -3.07
CA SER A 212 -6.19 11.07 -4.33
C SER A 212 -6.18 11.97 -5.55
N ASP A 213 -5.41 11.59 -6.56
CA ASP A 213 -5.56 12.10 -7.93
C ASP A 213 -6.72 11.41 -8.63
N GLN A 214 -6.97 10.13 -8.30
CA GLN A 214 -8.06 9.30 -8.80
C GLN A 214 -8.53 8.34 -7.71
N ILE A 215 -9.81 8.01 -7.72
CA ILE A 215 -10.43 7.04 -6.82
C ILE A 215 -10.95 5.86 -7.63
N VAL A 216 -10.70 4.66 -7.16
CA VAL A 216 -11.31 3.42 -7.60
C VAL A 216 -12.29 2.97 -6.52
N VAL A 217 -13.58 3.08 -6.80
CA VAL A 217 -14.63 2.61 -5.88
C VAL A 217 -14.84 1.12 -6.12
N MET A 218 -14.74 0.33 -5.05
CA MET A 218 -14.90 -1.12 -5.11
C MET A 218 -16.05 -1.57 -4.20
N ASN A 219 -16.85 -2.54 -4.68
CA ASN A 219 -17.85 -3.22 -3.87
C ASN A 219 -18.00 -4.68 -4.32
N TYR A 220 -18.13 -5.61 -3.37
CA TYR A 220 -18.27 -7.05 -3.65
C TYR A 220 -17.24 -7.63 -4.64
N GLY A 221 -15.99 -7.20 -4.55
CA GLY A 221 -14.90 -7.70 -5.39
C GLY A 221 -14.81 -7.09 -6.79
N VAL A 222 -15.71 -6.18 -7.18
CA VAL A 222 -15.71 -5.54 -8.50
C VAL A 222 -15.52 -4.05 -8.39
N VAL A 223 -15.00 -3.45 -9.46
CA VAL A 223 -14.91 -2.00 -9.62
C VAL A 223 -16.28 -1.44 -9.97
N GLN A 224 -16.75 -0.46 -9.21
CA GLN A 224 -18.02 0.23 -9.45
C GLN A 224 -17.81 1.50 -10.29
N GLN A 225 -16.78 2.27 -9.96
CA GLN A 225 -16.49 3.55 -10.63
C GLN A 225 -14.99 3.87 -10.50
N ILE A 226 -14.44 4.51 -11.52
CA ILE A 226 -13.10 5.11 -11.48
C ILE A 226 -13.23 6.55 -11.98
N GLY A 227 -12.68 7.50 -11.22
CA GLY A 227 -12.71 8.91 -11.60
C GLY A 227 -11.87 9.80 -10.71
N VAL A 228 -11.77 11.07 -11.06
CA VAL A 228 -11.22 12.07 -10.14
C VAL A 228 -12.18 12.27 -8.96
N PRO A 229 -11.70 12.67 -7.77
CA PRO A 229 -12.54 12.78 -6.58
C PRO A 229 -13.84 13.55 -6.80
N GLN A 230 -13.78 14.65 -7.54
CA GLN A 230 -14.92 15.52 -7.78
C GLN A 230 -16.01 14.87 -8.62
N ASP A 231 -15.63 14.10 -9.66
CA ASP A 231 -16.57 13.39 -10.52
C ASP A 231 -17.24 12.23 -9.76
N VAL A 232 -16.45 11.47 -8.97
CA VAL A 232 -16.99 10.37 -8.16
C VAL A 232 -18.00 10.86 -7.12
N TYR A 233 -17.79 12.07 -6.58
CA TYR A 233 -18.69 12.67 -5.59
C TYR A 233 -19.96 13.26 -6.24
N ASN A 234 -19.83 13.98 -7.36
CA ASN A 234 -20.94 14.71 -7.97
C ASN A 234 -21.80 13.80 -8.86
N GLU A 235 -21.22 12.77 -9.45
CA GLU A 235 -21.86 11.87 -10.41
C GLU A 235 -21.66 10.40 -10.00
N PRO A 236 -22.19 9.99 -8.82
CA PRO A 236 -22.04 8.61 -8.37
C PRO A 236 -22.84 7.66 -9.27
N VAL A 237 -22.23 6.52 -9.63
CA VAL A 237 -22.86 5.49 -10.50
C VAL A 237 -23.78 4.57 -9.69
N ASN A 238 -23.64 4.52 -8.37
CA ASN A 238 -24.41 3.63 -7.47
C ASN A 238 -24.84 4.35 -6.17
#